data_4d5abb9a5bdec61b365e227a04b4484c
#
_entry.id   4d5abb9a5bdec61b365e227a04b4484c
#
_cell.length_a   1.000
_cell.length_b   1.000
_cell.length_c   1.000
_cell.angle_alpha   90.00
_cell.angle_beta   90.00
_cell.angle_gamma   90.00
#
_symmetry.space_group_name_H-M   'P 1'
#
loop_
_entity.id
_entity.type
_entity.pdbx_description
1 polymer ?
#
loop_
_entity_poly.entity_id
_entity_poly.type
_entity_poly.pdbx_seq_one_letter_code
_entity_poly.pdbx_strand_id
1 'polypeptide(L)'
;MERTLPPVLLITPYGFQNIGVRLLSAVLRREGFDAPVLFMKGWRNNDVHPPTDTEFRLLEAHVAALRPAVVGIGFGTPYLGIVTEMTRRLRRVTDAHVIWGGVHPTIVPEDCIGHADSVCVGEGEGPVKDLARALRDGSPLEEIPNMW
;
A
#
# COMPACT_ATOMS: atom_id res chain seq x y z
N MET A 1 19.03 2.37 21.48
CA MET A 1 18.51 3.26 20.40
C MET A 1 17.34 2.56 19.74
N GLU A 2 16.13 3.08 19.90
CA GLU A 2 14.97 2.53 19.19
C GLU A 2 15.18 2.64 17.68
N ARG A 3 15.01 1.52 16.99
CA ARG A 3 15.07 1.48 15.54
C ARG A 3 13.80 2.18 15.01
N THR A 4 13.96 3.33 14.41
CA THR A 4 12.86 3.98 13.69
C THR A 4 12.66 3.32 12.33
N LEU A 5 11.45 2.85 12.05
CA LEU A 5 11.10 2.37 10.72
C LEU A 5 10.93 3.59 9.78
N PRO A 6 11.47 3.54 8.55
CA PRO A 6 11.10 4.52 7.53
C PRO A 6 9.57 4.54 7.28
N PRO A 7 9.02 5.58 6.63
CA PRO A 7 7.58 5.74 6.47
C PRO A 7 6.86 4.51 5.89
N VAL A 8 5.62 4.30 6.33
CA VAL A 8 4.67 3.36 5.74
C VAL A 8 3.74 4.15 4.83
N LEU A 9 4.03 4.17 3.53
CA LEU A 9 3.21 4.89 2.56
C LEU A 9 1.97 4.09 2.18
N LEU A 10 0.81 4.69 2.37
CA LEU A 10 -0.46 4.10 1.96
C LEU A 10 -0.99 4.80 0.71
N ILE A 11 -1.33 4.02 -0.32
CA ILE A 11 -1.77 4.54 -1.62
C ILE A 11 -3.19 4.03 -1.93
N THR A 12 -4.03 4.92 -2.44
CA THR A 12 -5.25 4.54 -3.16
C THR A 12 -5.19 5.09 -4.58
N PRO A 13 -5.52 4.26 -5.61
CA PRO A 13 -5.48 4.71 -7.00
C PRO A 13 -6.50 5.82 -7.28
N TYR A 14 -7.67 5.76 -6.66
CA TYR A 14 -8.75 6.72 -6.89
C TYR A 14 -9.50 7.07 -5.60
N GLY A 15 -10.00 8.32 -5.57
CA GLY A 15 -10.93 8.80 -4.56
C GLY A 15 -10.28 9.29 -3.28
N PHE A 16 -10.42 10.59 -3.01
CA PHE A 16 -9.93 11.23 -1.78
C PHE A 16 -10.70 10.83 -0.51
N GLN A 17 -11.84 10.16 -0.68
CA GLN A 17 -12.72 9.76 0.42
C GLN A 17 -12.52 8.31 0.86
N ASN A 18 -11.45 7.66 0.42
CA ASN A 18 -11.17 6.29 0.82
C ASN A 18 -10.91 6.24 2.33
N ILE A 19 -11.89 5.71 3.08
CA ILE A 19 -11.83 5.59 4.54
C ILE A 19 -10.80 4.55 4.96
N GLY A 20 -10.66 3.46 4.22
CA GLY A 20 -9.75 2.36 4.56
C GLY A 20 -8.31 2.82 4.76
N VAL A 21 -7.71 3.45 3.76
CA VAL A 21 -6.31 3.93 3.88
C VAL A 21 -6.14 5.02 4.95
N ARG A 22 -7.17 5.83 5.19
CA ARG A 22 -7.15 6.83 6.27
C ARG A 22 -7.16 6.18 7.64
N LEU A 23 -7.98 5.13 7.81
CA LEU A 23 -8.04 4.37 9.05
C LEU A 23 -6.71 3.66 9.32
N LEU A 24 -6.14 3.00 8.32
CA LEU A 24 -4.83 2.37 8.44
C LEU A 24 -3.73 3.37 8.83
N SER A 25 -3.74 4.55 8.21
CA SER A 25 -2.81 5.64 8.58
C SER A 25 -3.00 6.05 10.05
N ALA A 26 -4.23 6.21 10.51
CA ALA A 26 -4.51 6.57 11.90
C ALA A 26 -4.04 5.49 12.88
N VAL A 27 -4.26 4.21 12.57
CA VAL A 27 -3.80 3.07 13.38
C VAL A 27 -2.27 3.06 13.48
N LEU A 28 -1.57 3.18 12.34
CA LEU A 28 -0.11 3.20 12.30
C LEU A 28 0.47 4.40 13.08
N ARG A 29 -0.11 5.58 12.94
CA ARG A 29 0.32 6.78 13.68
C ARG A 29 0.15 6.65 15.19
N ARG A 30 -0.92 5.99 15.64
CA ARG A 30 -1.11 5.68 17.08
C ARG A 30 -0.02 4.76 17.62
N GLU A 31 0.55 3.92 16.77
CA GLU A 31 1.67 3.02 17.10
C GLU A 31 3.05 3.71 16.95
N GLY A 32 3.07 5.01 16.61
CA GLY A 32 4.30 5.78 16.47
C GLY A 32 4.98 5.70 15.10
N PHE A 33 4.32 5.10 14.09
CA PHE A 33 4.85 5.06 12.73
C PHE A 33 4.48 6.31 11.93
N ASP A 34 5.38 6.77 11.08
CA ASP A 34 5.04 7.76 10.05
C ASP A 34 4.27 7.06 8.93
N ALA A 35 3.03 7.48 8.69
CA ALA A 35 2.12 6.80 7.77
C ALA A 35 1.40 7.82 6.86
N PRO A 36 2.11 8.41 5.89
CA PRO A 36 1.49 9.29 4.91
C PRO A 36 0.53 8.52 3.99
N VAL A 37 -0.50 9.23 3.52
CA VAL A 37 -1.47 8.71 2.55
C VAL A 37 -1.33 9.47 1.24
N LEU A 38 -1.24 8.73 0.12
CA LEU A 38 -1.21 9.27 -1.21
C LEU A 38 -2.50 8.89 -1.96
N PHE A 39 -3.25 9.89 -2.36
CA PHE A 39 -4.38 9.74 -3.27
C PHE A 39 -3.90 10.05 -4.67
N MET A 40 -3.82 9.03 -5.53
CA MET A 40 -3.20 9.22 -6.84
C MET A 40 -4.06 10.03 -7.78
N LYS A 41 -5.36 9.73 -7.84
CA LYS A 41 -6.32 10.46 -8.68
C LYS A 41 -7.62 10.77 -7.95
N GLY A 42 -8.20 11.93 -8.28
CA GLY A 42 -9.58 12.23 -7.91
C GLY A 42 -10.57 11.38 -8.73
N TRP A 43 -11.64 10.93 -8.09
CA TRP A 43 -12.73 10.26 -8.77
C TRP A 43 -13.70 11.32 -9.35
N ARG A 44 -14.00 11.23 -10.66
CA ARG A 44 -14.92 12.14 -11.34
C ARG A 44 -15.93 11.35 -12.17
N ASN A 45 -17.19 11.41 -11.83
CA ASN A 45 -18.33 10.98 -12.66
C ASN A 45 -18.18 9.59 -13.32
N ASN A 46 -17.80 8.56 -12.57
CA ASN A 46 -17.55 7.21 -13.09
C ASN A 46 -16.45 7.13 -14.18
N ASP A 47 -15.66 8.16 -14.31
CA ASP A 47 -14.60 8.24 -15.30
C ASP A 47 -13.29 7.69 -14.68
N VAL A 48 -13.01 6.43 -15.00
CA VAL A 48 -11.80 5.72 -14.54
C VAL A 48 -10.77 5.77 -15.64
N HIS A 49 -10.21 6.95 -15.91
CA HIS A 49 -9.05 7.05 -16.79
C HIS A 49 -7.81 6.52 -16.07
N PRO A 50 -7.08 5.60 -16.69
CA PRO A 50 -5.79 5.17 -16.15
C PRO A 50 -4.87 6.39 -15.88
N PRO A 51 -3.99 6.31 -14.89
CA PRO A 51 -2.98 7.34 -14.71
C PRO A 51 -2.14 7.51 -15.99
N THR A 52 -1.85 8.75 -16.32
CA THR A 52 -0.95 9.07 -17.43
C THR A 52 0.50 8.70 -17.06
N ASP A 53 1.37 8.61 -18.06
CA ASP A 53 2.79 8.38 -17.82
C ASP A 53 3.42 9.49 -16.95
N THR A 54 2.97 10.72 -17.10
CA THR A 54 3.40 11.84 -16.24
C THR A 54 2.98 11.65 -14.79
N GLU A 55 1.74 11.22 -14.54
CA GLU A 55 1.25 10.93 -13.19
C GLU A 55 2.03 9.78 -12.55
N PHE A 56 2.33 8.72 -13.30
CA PHE A 56 3.18 7.64 -12.83
C PHE A 56 4.60 8.10 -12.50
N ARG A 57 5.22 8.96 -13.34
CA ARG A 57 6.56 9.51 -13.05
C ARG A 57 6.57 10.38 -11.79
N LEU A 58 5.52 11.14 -11.54
CA LEU A 58 5.37 11.90 -10.29
C LEU A 58 5.28 10.99 -9.08
N LEU A 59 4.53 9.89 -9.18
CA LEU A 59 4.46 8.88 -8.13
C LEU A 59 5.83 8.24 -7.88
N GLU A 60 6.54 7.82 -8.93
CA GLU A 60 7.89 7.24 -8.86
C GLU A 60 8.87 8.18 -8.16
N ALA A 61 8.86 9.46 -8.56
CA ALA A 61 9.73 10.49 -7.96
C ALA A 61 9.40 10.73 -6.47
N HIS A 62 8.11 10.77 -6.12
CA HIS A 62 7.67 10.93 -4.75
C HIS A 62 8.11 9.76 -3.86
N VAL A 63 7.91 8.52 -4.32
CA VAL A 63 8.29 7.32 -3.58
C VAL A 63 9.80 7.22 -3.43
N ALA A 64 10.57 7.53 -4.49
CA ALA A 64 12.02 7.55 -4.44
C ALA A 64 12.56 8.58 -3.41
N ALA A 65 11.93 9.76 -3.32
CA ALA A 65 12.29 10.79 -2.36
C ALA A 65 11.89 10.43 -0.91
N LEU A 66 10.70 9.83 -0.74
CA LEU A 66 10.18 9.44 0.58
C LEU A 66 10.95 8.27 1.19
N ARG A 67 11.42 7.33 0.36
CA ARG A 67 12.14 6.12 0.77
C ARG A 67 11.37 5.30 1.82
N PRO A 68 10.12 4.90 1.55
CA PRO A 68 9.31 4.19 2.52
C PRO A 68 9.85 2.79 2.80
N ALA A 69 9.59 2.25 4.00
CA ALA A 69 9.84 0.84 4.30
C ALA A 69 8.74 -0.07 3.73
N VAL A 70 7.51 0.46 3.68
CA VAL A 70 6.34 -0.26 3.20
C VAL A 70 5.57 0.63 2.25
N VAL A 71 5.06 0.05 1.17
CA VAL A 71 4.04 0.64 0.30
C VAL A 71 2.80 -0.23 0.35
N GLY A 72 1.75 0.27 1.00
CA GLY A 72 0.44 -0.39 1.05
C GLY A 72 -0.50 0.19 0.00
N ILE A 73 -1.08 -0.65 -0.84
CA ILE A 73 -2.01 -0.23 -1.89
C ILE A 73 -3.37 -0.88 -1.64
N GLY A 74 -4.39 -0.03 -1.39
CA GLY A 74 -5.77 -0.47 -1.18
C GLY A 74 -6.62 -0.24 -2.41
N PHE A 75 -7.30 -1.31 -2.93
CA PHE A 75 -8.06 -1.18 -4.16
C PHE A 75 -9.19 -2.20 -4.32
N GLY A 76 -10.11 -1.88 -5.21
CA GLY A 76 -11.17 -2.77 -5.69
C GLY A 76 -10.86 -3.33 -7.08
N THR A 77 -11.62 -4.33 -7.51
CA THR A 77 -11.42 -5.09 -8.76
C THR A 77 -11.22 -4.23 -10.01
N PRO A 78 -11.93 -3.12 -10.24
CA PRO A 78 -11.74 -2.30 -11.44
C PRO A 78 -10.32 -1.73 -11.60
N TYR A 79 -9.55 -1.68 -10.52
CA TYR A 79 -8.23 -1.06 -10.50
C TYR A 79 -7.06 -2.04 -10.56
N LEU A 80 -7.31 -3.35 -10.68
CA LEU A 80 -6.27 -4.38 -10.68
C LEU A 80 -5.17 -4.10 -11.71
N GLY A 81 -5.53 -3.78 -12.95
CA GLY A 81 -4.54 -3.47 -14.00
C GLY A 81 -3.70 -2.23 -13.70
N ILE A 82 -4.33 -1.19 -13.13
CA ILE A 82 -3.65 0.04 -12.74
C ILE A 82 -2.68 -0.22 -11.58
N VAL A 83 -3.10 -0.97 -10.57
CA VAL A 83 -2.28 -1.30 -9.40
C VAL A 83 -1.13 -2.23 -9.77
N THR A 84 -1.35 -3.15 -10.70
CA THR A 84 -0.28 -4.01 -11.27
C THR A 84 0.80 -3.15 -11.93
N GLU A 85 0.41 -2.22 -12.82
CA GLU A 85 1.36 -1.32 -13.47
C GLU A 85 2.05 -0.39 -12.46
N MET A 86 1.30 0.13 -11.50
CA MET A 86 1.84 0.95 -10.41
C MET A 86 2.94 0.18 -9.66
N THR A 87 2.66 -1.04 -9.22
CA THR A 87 3.60 -1.88 -8.49
C THR A 87 4.85 -2.18 -9.32
N ARG A 88 4.67 -2.54 -10.60
CA ARG A 88 5.78 -2.79 -11.52
C ARG A 88 6.70 -1.58 -11.65
N ARG A 89 6.16 -0.38 -11.72
CA ARG A 89 6.93 0.87 -11.78
C ARG A 89 7.63 1.18 -10.48
N LEU A 90 6.93 1.04 -9.36
CA LEU A 90 7.51 1.29 -8.03
C LEU A 90 8.70 0.39 -7.73
N ARG A 91 8.69 -0.87 -8.18
CA ARG A 91 9.81 -1.80 -8.04
C ARG A 91 11.13 -1.31 -8.66
N ARG A 92 11.09 -0.31 -9.55
CA ARG A 92 12.29 0.28 -10.16
C ARG A 92 12.93 1.36 -9.29
N VAL A 93 12.19 1.93 -8.36
CA VAL A 93 12.60 3.12 -7.61
C VAL A 93 12.63 2.92 -6.10
N THR A 94 12.16 1.76 -5.61
CA THR A 94 12.18 1.44 -4.17
C THR A 94 12.27 -0.05 -3.93
N ASP A 95 12.94 -0.42 -2.83
CA ASP A 95 13.00 -1.78 -2.27
C ASP A 95 11.97 -1.97 -1.15
N ALA A 96 10.99 -1.05 -1.02
CA ALA A 96 9.94 -1.14 -0.01
C ALA A 96 9.16 -2.44 -0.12
N HIS A 97 8.77 -2.99 1.03
CA HIS A 97 7.82 -4.11 1.08
C HIS A 97 6.46 -3.66 0.56
N VAL A 98 5.99 -4.25 -0.53
CA VAL A 98 4.69 -3.92 -1.14
C VAL A 98 3.61 -4.86 -0.62
N ILE A 99 2.60 -4.30 0.02
CA ILE A 99 1.41 -5.04 0.48
C ILE A 99 0.17 -4.53 -0.26
N TRP A 100 -0.61 -5.46 -0.81
CA TRP A 100 -1.90 -5.19 -1.41
C TRP A 100 -3.03 -5.55 -0.46
N GLY A 101 -4.06 -4.71 -0.39
CA GLY A 101 -5.24 -4.92 0.43
C GLY A 101 -6.48 -4.29 -0.19
N GLY A 102 -7.61 -4.42 0.49
CA GLY A 102 -8.91 -3.92 0.05
C GLY A 102 -9.81 -5.02 -0.49
N VAL A 103 -10.83 -4.62 -1.26
CA VAL A 103 -11.90 -5.55 -1.68
C VAL A 103 -11.37 -6.65 -2.62
N HIS A 104 -10.61 -6.27 -3.66
CA HIS A 104 -10.14 -7.27 -4.62
C HIS A 104 -9.18 -8.30 -3.99
N PRO A 105 -8.10 -7.90 -3.28
CA PRO A 105 -7.24 -8.87 -2.61
C PRO A 105 -7.95 -9.75 -1.57
N THR A 106 -9.03 -9.25 -0.98
CA THR A 106 -9.83 -10.06 -0.04
C THR A 106 -10.65 -11.13 -0.75
N ILE A 107 -11.17 -10.84 -1.94
CA ILE A 107 -12.06 -11.77 -2.68
C ILE A 107 -11.25 -12.75 -3.52
N VAL A 108 -10.16 -12.29 -4.14
CA VAL A 108 -9.33 -13.09 -5.06
C VAL A 108 -7.84 -12.86 -4.75
N PRO A 109 -7.36 -13.33 -3.59
CA PRO A 109 -5.95 -13.13 -3.20
C PRO A 109 -4.98 -13.80 -4.18
N GLU A 110 -5.39 -14.87 -4.85
CA GLU A 110 -4.57 -15.60 -5.82
C GLU A 110 -4.12 -14.73 -7.00
N ASP A 111 -4.97 -13.77 -7.41
CA ASP A 111 -4.62 -12.82 -8.49
C ASP A 111 -3.55 -11.80 -8.04
N CYS A 112 -3.29 -11.71 -6.74
CA CYS A 112 -2.46 -10.67 -6.14
C CYS A 112 -1.05 -11.14 -5.73
N ILE A 113 -0.92 -12.41 -5.32
CA ILE A 113 0.31 -12.98 -4.75
C ILE A 113 1.51 -12.90 -5.71
N GLY A 114 1.28 -12.98 -7.03
CA GLY A 114 2.35 -12.87 -8.04
C GLY A 114 2.89 -11.44 -8.23
N HIS A 115 2.27 -10.44 -7.64
CA HIS A 115 2.57 -9.01 -7.86
C HIS A 115 3.09 -8.29 -6.63
N ALA A 116 2.53 -8.58 -5.45
CA ALA A 116 2.90 -7.98 -4.18
C ALA A 116 3.81 -8.90 -3.36
N ASP A 117 4.51 -8.35 -2.37
CA ASP A 117 5.29 -9.14 -1.41
C ASP A 117 4.40 -9.81 -0.38
N SER A 118 3.28 -9.16 -0.07
CA SER A 118 2.24 -9.69 0.81
C SER A 118 0.86 -9.24 0.34
N VAL A 119 -0.15 -10.04 0.65
CA VAL A 119 -1.55 -9.75 0.38
C VAL A 119 -2.33 -9.81 1.68
N CYS A 120 -3.02 -8.72 2.01
CA CYS A 120 -3.90 -8.65 3.18
C CYS A 120 -5.32 -9.08 2.79
N VAL A 121 -5.81 -10.12 3.43
CA VAL A 121 -7.18 -10.65 3.25
C VAL A 121 -8.04 -10.20 4.41
N GLY A 122 -9.10 -9.44 4.14
CA GLY A 122 -9.99 -8.89 5.16
C GLY A 122 -9.52 -7.54 5.71
N GLU A 123 -9.78 -7.30 6.98
CA GLU A 123 -9.46 -6.03 7.66
C GLU A 123 -7.95 -5.83 7.81
N GLY A 124 -7.47 -4.66 7.42
CA GLY A 124 -6.04 -4.36 7.32
C GLY A 124 -5.38 -3.83 8.59
N GLU A 125 -6.15 -3.41 9.61
CA GLU A 125 -5.64 -2.69 10.78
C GLU A 125 -4.65 -3.52 11.60
N GLY A 126 -4.96 -4.80 11.82
CA GLY A 126 -4.06 -5.75 12.46
C GLY A 126 -2.82 -6.03 11.62
N PRO A 127 -3.02 -6.60 10.40
CA PRO A 127 -1.91 -6.99 9.54
C PRO A 127 -0.92 -5.88 9.22
N VAL A 128 -1.37 -4.66 8.87
CA VAL A 128 -0.44 -3.57 8.53
C VAL A 128 0.37 -3.08 9.73
N LYS A 129 -0.23 -3.06 10.90
CA LYS A 129 0.44 -2.74 12.15
C LYS A 129 1.50 -3.78 12.50
N ASP A 130 1.13 -5.05 12.42
CA ASP A 130 2.03 -6.14 12.76
C ASP A 130 3.17 -6.27 11.73
N LEU A 131 2.91 -6.02 10.44
CA LEU A 131 3.92 -5.90 9.41
C LEU A 131 4.93 -4.78 9.73
N ALA A 132 4.45 -3.59 10.06
CA ALA A 132 5.32 -2.47 10.40
C ALA A 132 6.18 -2.75 11.63
N ARG A 133 5.61 -3.38 12.67
CA ARG A 133 6.34 -3.82 13.86
C ARG A 133 7.40 -4.88 13.52
N ALA A 134 7.01 -5.92 12.76
CA ALA A 134 7.92 -6.99 12.40
C ALA A 134 9.12 -6.48 11.58
N LEU A 135 8.89 -5.60 10.61
CA LEU A 135 9.97 -4.98 9.83
C LEU A 135 10.87 -4.08 10.68
N ARG A 136 10.30 -3.32 11.63
CA ARG A 136 11.10 -2.53 12.58
C ARG A 136 11.99 -3.40 13.46
N ASP A 137 11.43 -4.49 13.96
CA ASP A 137 12.05 -5.34 14.97
C ASP A 137 12.88 -6.48 14.35
N GLY A 138 12.77 -6.68 13.03
CA GLY A 138 13.43 -7.78 12.32
C GLY A 138 12.81 -9.16 12.63
N SER A 139 11.50 -9.19 12.93
CA SER A 139 10.76 -10.40 13.24
C SER A 139 10.24 -11.09 11.98
N PRO A 140 9.97 -12.41 12.01
CA PRO A 140 9.36 -13.14 10.89
C PRO A 140 7.99 -12.56 10.49
N LEU A 141 7.68 -12.59 9.20
CA LEU A 141 6.41 -12.09 8.66
C LEU A 141 5.34 -13.19 8.50
N GLU A 142 5.76 -14.44 8.48
CA GLU A 142 4.92 -15.60 8.18
C GLU A 142 3.85 -15.88 9.26
N GLU A 143 4.01 -15.31 10.43
CA GLU A 143 3.08 -15.50 11.55
C GLU A 143 2.01 -14.41 11.63
N ILE A 144 2.01 -13.43 10.72
CA ILE A 144 1.04 -12.33 10.73
C ILE A 144 -0.31 -12.85 10.22
N PRO A 145 -1.38 -12.83 11.07
CA PRO A 145 -2.70 -13.31 10.66
C PRO A 145 -3.26 -12.52 9.47
N ASN A 146 -4.01 -13.19 8.58
CA ASN A 146 -4.66 -12.61 7.41
C ASN A 146 -3.71 -12.00 6.38
N MET A 147 -2.46 -12.39 6.42
CA MET A 147 -1.45 -11.99 5.44
C MET A 147 -0.93 -13.23 4.70
N TRP A 148 -0.89 -13.12 3.38
CA TRP A 148 -0.47 -14.16 2.44
C TRP A 148 0.83 -13.74 1.75
#